data_168b6e1949c3cd6a9b4b3cfd6056f840
#
_entry.id   168b6e1949c3cd6a9b4b3cfd6056f840
#
_cell.length_a   1.000
_cell.length_b   1.000
_cell.length_c   1.000
_cell.angle_alpha   90.00
_cell.angle_beta   90.00
_cell.angle_gamma   90.00
#
_symmetry.space_group_name_H-M   'P 1'
#
loop_
_entity.id
_entity.type
_entity.pdbx_description
1 polymer ?
#
loop_
_entity_poly.entity_id
_entity_poly.type
_entity_poly.pdbx_seq_one_letter_code
_entity_poly.pdbx_strand_id
1 'polypeptide(L)'
;MTRISLELGSGGRLMRDFIAGRIVPSFRDPLLGDLGDAVHLPGGIAFTTDSYVVDPLFFPGGDIGRLAVNGTVNDLVVSGAEPRFLSLAFILEEGLETAVLDRVIASIRSAAKTAGVRIVTGDTKVVRRGQGDKVYINTAGVGRSIGRPRPGKIRRGDKVILTGTLGDHSLAVMLARGDFGLKSNVRSDCAPLLFLLPLWKQGALWMRDVTRGGLATVLVELAERLPYPVLIEEDRIPLSRPVRAASELLGIDPLYMACEGKAVVIAPAAKAGEFLRRVRAHPLGRKAAVIGEVQDKVGRPGELLLRTTAGGLRLLEPLTSELLPRIC
;
A
#
# COMPACT_ATOMS: atom_id res chain seq x y z
N MET A 1 2.94 -25.55 8.22
CA MET A 1 4.25 -24.94 8.56
C MET A 1 4.49 -25.05 10.05
N THR A 2 5.66 -25.52 10.46
CA THR A 2 6.05 -25.70 11.87
C THR A 2 6.85 -24.53 12.44
N ARG A 3 7.34 -23.64 11.57
CA ARG A 3 8.12 -22.43 11.94
C ARG A 3 7.69 -21.26 11.09
N ILE A 4 7.80 -20.04 11.64
CA ILE A 4 7.58 -18.79 10.92
C ILE A 4 8.79 -18.55 9.97
N SER A 5 8.51 -18.24 8.70
CA SER A 5 9.53 -17.87 7.70
C SER A 5 9.33 -16.43 7.25
N LEU A 6 10.37 -15.82 6.65
CA LEU A 6 10.27 -14.46 6.09
C LEU A 6 9.18 -14.34 5.01
N GLU A 7 8.94 -15.41 4.26
CA GLU A 7 7.89 -15.44 3.22
C GLU A 7 6.49 -15.11 3.75
N LEU A 8 6.20 -15.41 5.03
CA LEU A 8 4.95 -15.00 5.68
C LEU A 8 4.83 -13.47 5.83
N GLY A 9 5.92 -12.74 5.73
CA GLY A 9 5.93 -11.27 5.77
C GLY A 9 5.76 -10.59 4.42
N SER A 10 5.64 -11.35 3.31
CA SER A 10 5.68 -10.84 1.94
C SER A 10 4.47 -9.99 1.51
N GLY A 11 3.36 -10.02 2.25
CA GLY A 11 2.11 -9.36 1.86
C GLY A 11 1.31 -10.12 0.79
N GLY A 12 1.73 -11.34 0.41
CA GLY A 12 1.07 -12.14 -0.61
C GLY A 12 0.12 -13.19 -0.04
N ARG A 13 -0.17 -14.23 -0.85
CA ARG A 13 -1.12 -15.31 -0.52
C ARG A 13 -0.77 -16.00 0.79
N LEU A 14 0.51 -16.35 1.03
CA LEU A 14 0.94 -17.06 2.22
C LEU A 14 0.62 -16.30 3.52
N MET A 15 0.88 -14.99 3.54
CA MET A 15 0.56 -14.13 4.68
C MET A 15 -0.95 -14.06 4.92
N ARG A 16 -1.71 -13.84 3.86
CA ARG A 16 -3.18 -13.77 3.91
C ARG A 16 -3.78 -15.07 4.44
N ASP A 17 -3.36 -16.21 3.89
CA ASP A 17 -3.85 -17.54 4.31
C ASP A 17 -3.47 -17.84 5.77
N PHE A 18 -2.29 -17.45 6.20
CA PHE A 18 -1.86 -17.58 7.60
C PHE A 18 -2.72 -16.72 8.53
N ILE A 19 -2.98 -15.46 8.19
CA ILE A 19 -3.82 -14.57 9.00
C ILE A 19 -5.25 -15.08 9.04
N ALA A 20 -5.84 -15.37 7.87
CA ALA A 20 -7.23 -15.83 7.75
C ALA A 20 -7.47 -17.21 8.39
N GLY A 21 -6.49 -18.12 8.27
CA GLY A 21 -6.64 -19.49 8.78
C GLY A 21 -6.19 -19.71 10.22
N ARG A 22 -5.36 -18.82 10.79
CA ARG A 22 -4.77 -19.02 12.12
C ARG A 22 -5.06 -17.89 13.10
N ILE A 23 -4.97 -16.62 12.67
CA ILE A 23 -5.12 -15.49 13.58
C ILE A 23 -6.60 -15.14 13.75
N VAL A 24 -7.29 -14.83 12.66
CA VAL A 24 -8.70 -14.40 12.67
C VAL A 24 -9.62 -15.36 13.39
N PRO A 25 -9.55 -16.69 13.17
CA PRO A 25 -10.46 -17.65 13.83
C PRO A 25 -10.28 -17.70 15.36
N SER A 26 -9.10 -17.32 15.86
CA SER A 26 -8.81 -17.31 17.31
C SER A 26 -9.60 -16.25 18.06
N PHE A 27 -9.97 -15.16 17.41
CA PHE A 27 -10.68 -14.03 18.03
C PHE A 27 -12.19 -14.04 17.77
N ARG A 28 -12.65 -14.72 16.73
CA ARG A 28 -14.08 -14.87 16.36
C ARG A 28 -14.85 -13.55 16.25
N ASP A 29 -14.15 -12.46 15.93
CA ASP A 29 -14.77 -11.14 15.76
C ASP A 29 -15.09 -10.90 14.28
N PRO A 30 -16.36 -10.61 13.93
CA PRO A 30 -16.76 -10.40 12.53
C PRO A 30 -16.05 -9.19 11.88
N LEU A 31 -15.59 -8.20 12.65
CA LEU A 31 -14.87 -7.04 12.14
C LEU A 31 -13.48 -7.38 11.61
N LEU A 32 -12.86 -8.46 12.12
CA LEU A 32 -11.57 -8.96 11.61
C LEU A 32 -11.69 -9.70 10.27
N GLY A 33 -12.87 -10.20 9.94
CA GLY A 33 -13.07 -11.07 8.76
C GLY A 33 -12.90 -10.38 7.41
N ASP A 34 -12.99 -9.05 7.35
CA ASP A 34 -12.87 -8.30 6.09
C ASP A 34 -11.41 -8.12 5.64
N LEU A 35 -10.44 -8.20 6.53
CA LEU A 35 -9.00 -8.00 6.26
C LEU A 35 -8.73 -6.74 5.41
N GLY A 36 -9.51 -5.68 5.64
CA GLY A 36 -9.33 -4.38 5.01
C GLY A 36 -8.21 -3.58 5.66
N ASP A 37 -7.80 -2.47 5.03
CA ASP A 37 -6.73 -1.61 5.53
C ASP A 37 -7.11 -0.90 6.83
N ALA A 38 -8.40 -0.65 7.07
CA ALA A 38 -8.92 -0.17 8.36
C ALA A 38 -10.32 -0.75 8.66
N VAL A 39 -10.62 -0.87 9.94
CA VAL A 39 -11.95 -1.27 10.43
C VAL A 39 -12.82 -0.04 10.71
N HIS A 40 -14.12 -0.14 10.39
CA HIS A 40 -15.09 0.89 10.74
C HIS A 40 -15.89 0.48 11.98
N LEU A 41 -15.66 1.20 13.06
CA LEU A 41 -16.30 1.01 14.36
C LEU A 41 -17.62 1.82 14.48
N PRO A 42 -18.49 1.50 15.47
CA PRO A 42 -19.62 2.35 15.81
C PRO A 42 -19.22 3.79 16.10
N GLY A 43 -20.15 4.73 15.94
CA GLY A 43 -19.89 6.16 16.17
C GLY A 43 -19.14 6.87 15.04
N GLY A 44 -18.99 6.24 13.86
CA GLY A 44 -18.34 6.87 12.72
C GLY A 44 -16.82 6.94 12.82
N ILE A 45 -16.23 6.03 13.58
CA ILE A 45 -14.79 5.91 13.80
C ILE A 45 -14.22 4.87 12.83
N ALA A 46 -13.05 5.16 12.25
CA ALA A 46 -12.21 4.16 11.59
C ALA A 46 -10.91 4.00 12.38
N PHE A 47 -10.40 2.77 12.41
CA PHE A 47 -9.20 2.40 13.15
C PHE A 47 -8.33 1.46 12.33
N THR A 48 -7.02 1.70 12.34
CA THR A 48 -6.00 0.83 11.74
C THR A 48 -4.76 0.74 12.61
N THR A 49 -3.90 -0.24 12.36
CA THR A 49 -2.56 -0.34 12.94
C THR A 49 -1.60 -0.98 11.96
N ASP A 50 -0.36 -0.50 11.96
CA ASP A 50 0.69 -1.03 11.10
C ASP A 50 2.05 -0.99 11.80
N SER A 51 2.99 -1.84 11.33
CA SER A 51 4.34 -1.98 11.88
C SER A 51 5.37 -1.86 10.78
N TYR A 52 6.43 -1.09 11.04
CA TYR A 52 7.44 -0.69 10.06
C TYR A 52 8.81 -1.23 10.45
N VAL A 53 9.44 -1.92 9.50
CA VAL A 53 10.71 -2.64 9.70
C VAL A 53 11.69 -2.43 8.55
N VAL A 54 11.55 -1.36 7.77
CA VAL A 54 12.36 -1.07 6.58
C VAL A 54 13.85 -1.03 6.89
N ASP A 55 14.64 -1.57 5.99
CA ASP A 55 16.10 -1.47 5.98
C ASP A 55 16.59 -1.09 4.58
N PRO A 56 17.45 -0.04 4.44
CA PRO A 56 17.96 0.85 5.50
C PRO A 56 16.90 1.80 6.06
N LEU A 57 17.13 2.33 7.27
CA LEU A 57 16.21 3.29 7.92
C LEU A 57 15.97 4.57 7.10
N PHE A 58 16.97 4.98 6.31
CA PHE A 58 16.94 6.17 5.46
C PHE A 58 17.23 5.78 4.02
N PHE A 59 16.41 6.27 3.10
CA PHE A 59 16.54 6.00 1.67
C PHE A 59 16.15 7.26 0.85
N PRO A 60 16.51 7.34 -0.42
CA PRO A 60 16.12 8.47 -1.26
C PRO A 60 14.60 8.68 -1.27
N GLY A 61 14.14 9.82 -0.79
CA GLY A 61 12.70 10.18 -0.79
C GLY A 61 11.95 9.87 0.50
N GLY A 62 12.57 9.16 1.48
CA GLY A 62 11.91 8.83 2.73
C GLY A 62 12.83 8.22 3.78
N ASP A 63 12.21 7.79 4.85
CA ASP A 63 12.80 7.07 5.97
C ASP A 63 11.69 6.33 6.73
N ILE A 64 12.08 5.49 7.69
CA ILE A 64 11.14 4.70 8.50
C ILE A 64 10.10 5.57 9.22
N GLY A 65 10.47 6.76 9.69
CA GLY A 65 9.56 7.66 10.38
C GLY A 65 8.49 8.24 9.46
N ARG A 66 8.88 8.60 8.24
CA ARG A 66 7.95 9.07 7.20
C ARG A 66 7.02 7.96 6.73
N LEU A 67 7.53 6.73 6.58
CA LEU A 67 6.72 5.55 6.28
C LEU A 67 5.66 5.33 7.36
N ALA A 68 6.07 5.31 8.63
CA ALA A 68 5.19 5.01 9.75
C ALA A 68 3.99 5.96 9.85
N VAL A 69 4.19 7.24 9.54
CA VAL A 69 3.07 8.19 9.53
C VAL A 69 2.21 8.03 8.29
N ASN A 70 2.85 8.00 7.10
CA ASN A 70 2.10 8.03 5.84
C ASN A 70 1.36 6.71 5.57
N GLY A 71 1.93 5.54 5.88
CA GLY A 71 1.26 4.26 5.69
C GLY A 71 -0.03 4.18 6.49
N THR A 72 0.04 4.42 7.82
CA THR A 72 -1.16 4.42 8.67
C THR A 72 -2.20 5.49 8.26
N VAL A 73 -1.74 6.66 7.81
CA VAL A 73 -2.63 7.70 7.25
C VAL A 73 -3.29 7.20 5.96
N ASN A 74 -2.54 6.52 5.09
CA ASN A 74 -3.02 6.03 3.80
C ASN A 74 -4.06 4.92 3.98
N ASP A 75 -3.86 4.00 4.92
CA ASP A 75 -4.86 3.00 5.31
C ASP A 75 -6.20 3.62 5.63
N LEU A 76 -6.21 4.65 6.48
CA LEU A 76 -7.43 5.37 6.83
C LEU A 76 -8.05 6.04 5.60
N VAL A 77 -7.24 6.69 4.76
CA VAL A 77 -7.70 7.37 3.56
C VAL A 77 -8.35 6.40 2.57
N VAL A 78 -7.68 5.29 2.25
CA VAL A 78 -8.18 4.32 1.28
C VAL A 78 -9.35 3.50 1.82
N SER A 79 -9.51 3.43 3.14
CA SER A 79 -10.69 2.84 3.79
C SER A 79 -11.88 3.82 3.89
N GLY A 80 -11.73 5.08 3.48
CA GLY A 80 -12.81 6.08 3.49
C GLY A 80 -12.93 6.82 4.80
N ALA A 81 -11.82 7.07 5.48
CA ALA A 81 -11.79 7.85 6.70
C ALA A 81 -10.83 9.05 6.60
N GLU A 82 -11.21 10.15 7.22
CA GLU A 82 -10.37 11.31 7.42
C GLU A 82 -9.47 11.09 8.64
N PRO A 83 -8.14 10.94 8.47
CA PRO A 83 -7.22 10.69 9.58
C PRO A 83 -7.21 11.84 10.58
N ARG A 84 -7.10 11.52 11.89
CA ARG A 84 -7.13 12.52 12.97
C ARG A 84 -6.01 12.34 13.98
N PHE A 85 -5.86 11.13 14.51
CA PHE A 85 -4.94 10.84 15.58
C PHE A 85 -4.13 9.59 15.28
N LEU A 86 -2.88 9.59 15.72
CA LEU A 86 -2.00 8.42 15.69
C LEU A 86 -1.47 8.12 17.09
N SER A 87 -1.25 6.85 17.39
CA SER A 87 -0.27 6.40 18.38
C SER A 87 1.09 6.26 17.72
N LEU A 88 2.16 6.23 18.53
CA LEU A 88 3.53 6.02 18.08
C LEU A 88 4.27 5.16 19.09
N ALA A 89 4.63 3.95 18.72
CA ALA A 89 5.43 3.08 19.56
C ALA A 89 6.76 2.73 18.88
N PHE A 90 7.82 2.70 19.69
CA PHE A 90 9.17 2.33 19.27
C PHE A 90 9.62 1.04 19.94
N ILE A 91 10.30 0.19 19.17
CA ILE A 91 11.19 -0.86 19.69
C ILE A 91 12.60 -0.47 19.22
N LEU A 92 13.47 -0.09 20.16
CA LEU A 92 14.83 0.38 19.90
C LEU A 92 15.84 -0.68 20.31
N GLU A 93 16.85 -0.89 19.49
CA GLU A 93 17.96 -1.77 19.83
C GLU A 93 19.01 -0.99 20.63
N GLU A 94 19.52 -1.62 21.69
CA GLU A 94 20.64 -1.09 22.48
C GLU A 94 21.88 -0.81 21.61
N GLY A 95 22.43 0.40 21.75
CA GLY A 95 23.55 0.87 20.94
C GLY A 95 23.15 1.68 19.70
N LEU A 96 21.84 1.91 19.48
CA LEU A 96 21.39 2.88 18.49
C LEU A 96 21.90 4.27 18.88
N GLU A 97 22.51 4.97 17.91
CA GLU A 97 22.92 6.36 18.11
C GLU A 97 21.70 7.27 18.29
N THR A 98 21.70 8.11 19.33
CA THR A 98 20.60 9.07 19.60
C THR A 98 20.38 10.01 18.42
N ALA A 99 21.43 10.41 17.71
CA ALA A 99 21.33 11.24 16.51
C ALA A 99 20.50 10.58 15.37
N VAL A 100 20.56 9.25 15.25
CA VAL A 100 19.72 8.49 14.30
C VAL A 100 18.26 8.57 14.74
N LEU A 101 17.98 8.33 16.02
CA LEU A 101 16.62 8.43 16.57
C LEU A 101 16.06 9.85 16.42
N ASP A 102 16.85 10.88 16.71
CA ASP A 102 16.45 12.29 16.56
C ASP A 102 16.03 12.62 15.11
N ARG A 103 16.76 12.11 14.13
CA ARG A 103 16.40 12.24 12.71
C ARG A 103 15.07 11.57 12.39
N VAL A 104 14.85 10.36 12.90
CA VAL A 104 13.58 9.62 12.72
C VAL A 104 12.42 10.40 13.35
N ILE A 105 12.59 10.90 14.59
CA ILE A 105 11.57 11.71 15.29
C ILE A 105 11.26 13.01 14.53
N ALA A 106 12.29 13.68 14.02
CA ALA A 106 12.11 14.90 13.21
C ALA A 106 11.30 14.61 11.93
N SER A 107 11.57 13.49 11.28
CA SER A 107 10.83 13.02 10.10
C SER A 107 9.37 12.71 10.42
N ILE A 108 9.11 11.97 11.50
CA ILE A 108 7.76 11.69 12.00
C ILE A 108 6.98 12.99 12.24
N ARG A 109 7.58 13.94 12.95
CA ARG A 109 6.96 15.25 13.21
C ARG A 109 6.61 15.99 11.93
N SER A 110 7.51 15.99 10.95
CA SER A 110 7.30 16.64 9.65
C SER A 110 6.18 15.95 8.86
N ALA A 111 6.16 14.61 8.81
CA ALA A 111 5.13 13.84 8.13
C ALA A 111 3.75 14.03 8.77
N ALA A 112 3.66 13.98 10.11
CA ALA A 112 2.42 14.21 10.85
C ALA A 112 1.85 15.62 10.58
N LYS A 113 2.72 16.65 10.56
CA LYS A 113 2.33 18.01 10.19
C LYS A 113 1.79 18.08 8.77
N THR A 114 2.45 17.43 7.81
CA THR A 114 2.03 17.39 6.40
C THR A 114 0.70 16.66 6.22
N ALA A 115 0.51 15.56 6.95
CA ALA A 115 -0.73 14.79 6.94
C ALA A 115 -1.86 15.41 7.76
N GLY A 116 -1.60 16.47 8.54
CA GLY A 116 -2.59 17.12 9.40
C GLY A 116 -3.08 16.23 10.55
N VAL A 117 -2.28 15.25 10.97
CA VAL A 117 -2.60 14.34 12.09
C VAL A 117 -1.81 14.69 13.35
N ARG A 118 -2.36 14.30 14.50
CA ARG A 118 -1.72 14.50 15.81
C ARG A 118 -1.29 13.16 16.39
N ILE A 119 -0.04 13.07 16.85
CA ILE A 119 0.42 11.95 17.67
C ILE A 119 0.01 12.26 19.10
N VAL A 120 -0.80 11.41 19.73
CA VAL A 120 -1.46 11.70 21.02
C VAL A 120 -1.12 10.70 22.12
N THR A 121 -0.50 9.59 21.79
CA THR A 121 -0.05 8.56 22.75
C THR A 121 1.05 7.72 22.12
N GLY A 122 1.74 6.93 22.91
CA GLY A 122 2.79 6.04 22.41
C GLY A 122 3.40 5.18 23.52
N ASP A 123 4.35 4.36 23.11
CA ASP A 123 5.17 3.51 24.00
C ASP A 123 6.61 3.44 23.47
N THR A 124 7.56 3.09 24.33
CA THR A 124 8.95 2.86 23.92
C THR A 124 9.52 1.69 24.68
N LYS A 125 10.08 0.73 23.95
CA LYS A 125 10.83 -0.40 24.51
C LYS A 125 12.26 -0.38 23.97
N VAL A 126 13.21 -0.76 24.82
CA VAL A 126 14.59 -1.00 24.43
C VAL A 126 14.88 -2.49 24.58
N VAL A 127 15.41 -3.09 23.54
CA VAL A 127 15.85 -4.50 23.51
C VAL A 127 17.37 -4.54 23.47
N ARG A 128 17.96 -5.66 23.91
CA ARG A 128 19.42 -5.85 23.90
C ARG A 128 19.94 -5.90 22.46
N ARG A 129 21.20 -5.57 22.28
CA ARG A 129 21.92 -5.73 21.00
C ARG A 129 21.75 -7.16 20.46
N GLY A 130 21.39 -7.29 19.18
CA GLY A 130 21.10 -8.55 18.51
C GLY A 130 19.70 -9.12 18.75
N GLN A 131 18.84 -8.41 19.50
CA GLN A 131 17.43 -8.78 19.68
C GLN A 131 16.45 -7.92 18.85
N GLY A 132 16.96 -6.98 18.10
CA GLY A 132 16.25 -6.13 17.19
C GLY A 132 17.11 -5.81 15.97
N ASP A 133 16.76 -4.78 15.23
CA ASP A 133 17.61 -4.19 14.22
C ASP A 133 17.39 -2.69 14.19
N LYS A 134 18.15 -1.98 14.97
CA LYS A 134 18.14 -0.52 15.10
C LYS A 134 16.80 0.02 15.62
N VAL A 135 15.77 0.13 14.76
CA VAL A 135 14.48 0.72 15.08
C VAL A 135 13.36 -0.04 14.40
N TYR A 136 12.35 -0.42 15.17
CA TYR A 136 11.02 -0.77 14.67
C TYR A 136 10.00 0.24 15.17
N ILE A 137 9.02 0.56 14.34
CA ILE A 137 7.96 1.51 14.66
C ILE A 137 6.61 0.81 14.47
N ASN A 138 5.72 0.97 15.46
CA ASN A 138 4.32 0.65 15.30
C ASN A 138 3.49 1.92 15.46
N THR A 139 2.51 2.09 14.59
CA THR A 139 1.52 3.16 14.66
C THR A 139 0.13 2.56 14.64
N ALA A 140 -0.79 3.17 15.37
CA ALA A 140 -2.22 2.93 15.20
C ALA A 140 -2.89 4.26 14.88
N GLY A 141 -3.86 4.22 13.96
CA GLY A 141 -4.52 5.41 13.45
C GLY A 141 -6.01 5.42 13.76
N VAL A 142 -6.51 6.59 14.16
CA VAL A 142 -7.93 6.86 14.33
C VAL A 142 -8.37 7.95 13.37
N GLY A 143 -9.44 7.67 12.61
CA GLY A 143 -10.02 8.58 11.65
C GLY A 143 -11.54 8.70 11.79
N ARG A 144 -12.11 9.74 11.18
CA ARG A 144 -13.55 9.93 11.04
C ARG A 144 -14.02 9.32 9.72
N SER A 145 -14.95 8.36 9.76
CA SER A 145 -15.53 7.76 8.56
C SER A 145 -16.28 8.81 7.73
N ILE A 146 -15.95 8.88 6.45
CA ILE A 146 -16.61 9.75 5.45
C ILE A 146 -17.12 8.97 4.24
N GLY A 147 -16.73 7.71 4.13
CA GLY A 147 -17.11 6.74 3.12
C GLY A 147 -16.78 5.33 3.62
N ARG A 148 -17.03 4.32 2.80
CA ARG A 148 -16.65 2.93 3.06
C ARG A 148 -16.43 2.19 1.75
N PRO A 149 -15.48 1.25 1.68
CA PRO A 149 -15.37 0.32 0.58
C PRO A 149 -16.70 -0.45 0.36
N ARG A 150 -17.12 -0.56 -0.88
CA ARG A 150 -18.38 -1.22 -1.26
C ARG A 150 -18.15 -2.17 -2.45
N PRO A 151 -17.32 -3.24 -2.30
CA PRO A 151 -17.03 -4.13 -3.41
C PRO A 151 -18.31 -4.75 -4.01
N GLY A 152 -19.32 -5.05 -3.21
CA GLY A 152 -20.63 -5.52 -3.71
C GLY A 152 -21.43 -4.52 -4.56
N LYS A 153 -20.99 -3.28 -4.68
CA LYS A 153 -21.57 -2.26 -5.58
C LYS A 153 -20.81 -2.14 -6.91
N ILE A 154 -19.67 -2.78 -7.05
CA ILE A 154 -18.88 -2.76 -8.29
C ILE A 154 -19.63 -3.53 -9.39
N ARG A 155 -19.66 -2.96 -10.58
CA ARG A 155 -20.38 -3.50 -11.76
C ARG A 155 -19.50 -3.48 -13.00
N ARG A 156 -19.91 -4.20 -14.02
CA ARG A 156 -19.30 -4.13 -15.34
C ARG A 156 -19.21 -2.70 -15.86
N GLY A 157 -18.09 -2.38 -16.48
CA GLY A 157 -17.78 -1.06 -17.00
C GLY A 157 -17.12 -0.13 -16.00
N ASP A 158 -17.14 -0.45 -14.68
CA ASP A 158 -16.44 0.34 -13.67
C ASP A 158 -14.93 0.31 -13.93
N LYS A 159 -14.27 1.45 -13.74
CA LYS A 159 -12.88 1.65 -14.16
C LYS A 159 -11.92 1.49 -13.01
N VAL A 160 -10.77 0.91 -13.33
CA VAL A 160 -9.61 0.80 -12.45
C VAL A 160 -8.70 2.00 -12.71
N ILE A 161 -8.55 2.87 -11.73
CA ILE A 161 -7.65 4.03 -11.78
C ILE A 161 -6.45 3.77 -10.86
N LEU A 162 -5.25 3.85 -11.39
CA LEU A 162 -4.01 3.88 -10.63
C LEU A 162 -3.57 5.34 -10.46
N THR A 163 -3.24 5.75 -9.24
CA THR A 163 -3.00 7.17 -8.92
C THR A 163 -1.63 7.71 -9.34
N GLY A 164 -0.74 6.86 -9.85
CA GLY A 164 0.59 7.29 -10.34
C GLY A 164 1.46 6.13 -10.81
N THR A 165 2.77 6.32 -10.83
CA THR A 165 3.76 5.32 -11.24
C THR A 165 3.94 4.21 -10.22
N LEU A 166 4.22 2.98 -10.68
CA LEU A 166 4.54 1.83 -9.82
C LEU A 166 6.05 1.74 -9.54
N GLY A 167 6.38 1.14 -8.40
CA GLY A 167 7.69 0.60 -8.06
C GLY A 167 8.75 1.61 -7.65
N ASP A 168 8.46 2.91 -7.63
CA ASP A 168 9.45 3.94 -7.26
C ASP A 168 9.96 3.75 -5.83
N HIS A 169 9.10 3.37 -4.87
CA HIS A 169 9.50 3.07 -3.50
C HIS A 169 10.44 1.86 -3.43
N SER A 170 9.97 0.72 -3.94
CA SER A 170 10.75 -0.52 -3.94
C SER A 170 12.14 -0.31 -4.54
N LEU A 171 12.22 0.33 -5.71
CA LEU A 171 13.51 0.60 -6.35
C LEU A 171 14.39 1.54 -5.51
N ALA A 172 13.82 2.58 -4.89
CA ALA A 172 14.60 3.50 -4.06
C ALA A 172 15.21 2.80 -2.83
N VAL A 173 14.49 1.89 -2.19
CA VAL A 173 14.99 1.10 -1.04
C VAL A 173 16.04 0.09 -1.50
N MET A 174 15.79 -0.66 -2.59
CA MET A 174 16.77 -1.60 -3.17
C MET A 174 18.12 -0.94 -3.48
N LEU A 175 18.07 0.22 -4.14
CA LEU A 175 19.29 0.96 -4.46
C LEU A 175 20.00 1.49 -3.22
N ALA A 176 19.25 1.87 -2.17
CA ALA A 176 19.82 2.31 -0.90
C ALA A 176 20.52 1.18 -0.14
N ARG A 177 20.09 -0.07 -0.33
CA ARG A 177 20.79 -1.27 0.19
C ARG A 177 22.10 -1.56 -0.54
N GLY A 178 22.19 -1.16 -1.80
CA GLY A 178 23.34 -1.50 -2.65
C GLY A 178 23.27 -2.89 -3.26
N ASP A 179 22.11 -3.55 -3.22
CA ASP A 179 21.90 -4.96 -3.58
C ASP A 179 22.39 -5.31 -5.01
N PHE A 180 22.37 -4.36 -5.94
CA PHE A 180 22.64 -4.65 -7.35
C PHE A 180 23.74 -3.78 -7.99
N GLY A 181 24.46 -2.97 -7.21
CA GLY A 181 25.47 -2.07 -7.75
C GLY A 181 24.95 -1.01 -8.72
N LEU A 182 23.64 -0.87 -8.86
CA LEU A 182 23.00 0.09 -9.75
C LEU A 182 22.95 1.47 -9.11
N LYS A 183 23.07 2.52 -9.94
CA LYS A 183 22.91 3.91 -9.51
C LYS A 183 21.73 4.54 -10.25
N SER A 184 20.87 5.22 -9.51
CA SER A 184 19.77 6.01 -10.06
C SER A 184 19.44 7.16 -9.13
N ASN A 185 18.77 8.17 -9.66
CA ASN A 185 18.20 9.28 -8.88
C ASN A 185 16.73 9.07 -8.54
N VAL A 186 16.23 7.82 -8.62
CA VAL A 186 14.89 7.47 -8.21
C VAL A 186 14.70 7.78 -6.71
N ARG A 187 13.54 8.25 -6.36
CA ARG A 187 13.14 8.57 -4.99
C ARG A 187 11.85 7.82 -4.67
N SER A 188 11.75 7.34 -3.43
CA SER A 188 10.51 6.77 -2.91
C SER A 188 9.34 7.73 -3.12
N ASP A 189 8.21 7.18 -3.46
CA ASP A 189 6.94 7.87 -3.60
C ASP A 189 6.18 8.05 -2.27
N CYS A 190 6.81 7.70 -1.13
CA CYS A 190 6.21 7.77 0.21
C CYS A 190 5.60 9.16 0.48
N ALA A 191 4.28 9.22 0.53
CA ALA A 191 3.51 10.45 0.68
C ALA A 191 2.07 10.17 1.15
N PRO A 192 1.41 11.15 1.84
CA PRO A 192 0.02 10.99 2.27
C PRO A 192 -0.97 11.13 1.10
N LEU A 193 -1.96 10.24 1.04
CA LEU A 193 -2.97 10.16 -0.01
C LEU A 193 -4.23 11.01 0.26
N LEU A 194 -4.14 12.02 1.11
CA LEU A 194 -5.28 12.86 1.54
C LEU A 194 -6.08 13.46 0.39
N PHE A 195 -5.44 13.71 -0.75
CA PHE A 195 -6.09 14.25 -1.95
C PHE A 195 -7.14 13.31 -2.56
N LEU A 196 -7.19 12.04 -2.12
CA LEU A 196 -8.19 11.06 -2.55
C LEU A 196 -9.48 11.12 -1.71
N LEU A 197 -9.47 11.72 -0.51
CA LEU A 197 -10.64 11.80 0.37
C LEU A 197 -11.92 12.34 -0.32
N PRO A 198 -11.85 13.38 -1.17
CA PRO A 198 -13.03 13.88 -1.85
C PRO A 198 -13.72 12.85 -2.77
N LEU A 199 -12.98 11.85 -3.29
CA LEU A 199 -13.55 10.84 -4.18
C LEU A 199 -14.57 9.95 -3.45
N TRP A 200 -14.39 9.72 -2.14
CA TRP A 200 -15.37 8.98 -1.33
C TRP A 200 -16.72 9.68 -1.30
N LYS A 201 -16.74 11.01 -1.08
CA LYS A 201 -17.95 11.82 -1.10
C LYS A 201 -18.61 11.87 -2.49
N GLN A 202 -17.82 11.68 -3.54
CA GLN A 202 -18.27 11.64 -4.93
C GLN A 202 -18.71 10.25 -5.38
N GLY A 203 -18.58 9.23 -4.51
CA GLY A 203 -19.10 7.89 -4.75
C GLY A 203 -18.08 6.90 -5.28
N ALA A 204 -16.79 7.03 -4.93
CA ALA A 204 -15.82 5.97 -5.14
C ALA A 204 -16.34 4.64 -4.54
N LEU A 205 -16.13 3.55 -5.25
CA LEU A 205 -16.67 2.25 -4.86
C LEU A 205 -15.71 1.50 -3.94
N TRP A 206 -14.43 1.63 -4.21
CA TRP A 206 -13.37 0.95 -3.47
C TRP A 206 -12.03 1.64 -3.73
N MET A 207 -11.18 1.66 -2.73
CA MET A 207 -9.78 2.08 -2.84
C MET A 207 -8.92 1.16 -2.00
N ARG A 208 -7.66 1.02 -2.38
CA ARG A 208 -6.60 0.39 -1.61
C ARG A 208 -5.26 0.98 -2.01
N ASP A 209 -4.36 1.15 -1.06
CA ASP A 209 -2.99 1.52 -1.38
C ASP A 209 -2.20 0.34 -1.96
N VAL A 210 -1.16 0.66 -2.71
CA VAL A 210 -0.39 -0.34 -3.48
C VAL A 210 0.89 -0.64 -2.72
N THR A 211 0.76 -1.21 -1.53
CA THR A 211 1.89 -1.55 -0.65
C THR A 211 2.45 -2.95 -0.96
N ARG A 212 2.73 -3.77 0.03
CA ARG A 212 3.33 -5.10 -0.15
C ARG A 212 2.51 -6.00 -1.09
N GLY A 213 3.22 -6.72 -1.95
CA GLY A 213 2.60 -7.53 -3.01
C GLY A 213 2.19 -6.73 -4.25
N GLY A 214 2.30 -5.40 -4.20
CA GLY A 214 2.11 -4.50 -5.33
C GLY A 214 0.69 -4.45 -5.87
N LEU A 215 0.55 -3.89 -7.07
CA LEU A 215 -0.72 -3.74 -7.78
C LEU A 215 -1.40 -5.09 -8.06
N ALA A 216 -0.61 -6.11 -8.42
CA ALA A 216 -1.15 -7.43 -8.76
C ALA A 216 -1.87 -8.05 -7.58
N THR A 217 -1.24 -8.12 -6.40
CA THR A 217 -1.86 -8.71 -5.20
C THR A 217 -3.12 -7.94 -4.79
N VAL A 218 -3.05 -6.61 -4.75
CA VAL A 218 -4.18 -5.74 -4.39
C VAL A 218 -5.39 -5.96 -5.31
N LEU A 219 -5.17 -6.04 -6.62
CA LEU A 219 -6.27 -6.24 -7.58
C LEU A 219 -6.76 -7.69 -7.63
N VAL A 220 -5.91 -8.69 -7.37
CA VAL A 220 -6.36 -10.09 -7.25
C VAL A 220 -7.28 -10.25 -6.05
N GLU A 221 -6.91 -9.69 -4.89
CA GLU A 221 -7.76 -9.72 -3.69
C GLU A 221 -9.13 -9.05 -3.90
N LEU A 222 -9.17 -8.00 -4.71
CA LEU A 222 -10.43 -7.39 -5.10
C LEU A 222 -11.20 -8.30 -6.06
N ALA A 223 -10.56 -8.81 -7.13
CA ALA A 223 -11.19 -9.63 -8.15
C ALA A 223 -11.85 -10.88 -7.55
N GLU A 224 -11.19 -11.55 -6.61
CA GLU A 224 -11.72 -12.72 -5.88
C GLU A 224 -13.07 -12.45 -5.18
N ARG A 225 -13.36 -11.19 -4.87
CA ARG A 225 -14.62 -10.75 -4.22
C ARG A 225 -15.70 -10.33 -5.23
N LEU A 226 -15.38 -10.33 -6.53
CA LEU A 226 -16.28 -9.84 -7.57
C LEU A 226 -16.91 -11.00 -8.38
N PRO A 227 -18.18 -10.84 -8.79
CA PRO A 227 -18.82 -11.77 -9.73
C PRO A 227 -18.39 -11.56 -11.19
N TYR A 228 -17.35 -10.76 -11.43
CA TYR A 228 -16.82 -10.38 -12.73
C TYR A 228 -15.29 -10.42 -12.70
N PRO A 229 -14.64 -10.76 -13.81
CA PRO A 229 -13.20 -10.57 -13.93
C PRO A 229 -12.82 -9.09 -14.01
N VAL A 230 -11.59 -8.81 -13.63
CA VAL A 230 -10.96 -7.50 -13.81
C VAL A 230 -9.92 -7.62 -14.90
N LEU A 231 -9.93 -6.72 -15.88
CA LEU A 231 -8.93 -6.65 -16.95
C LEU A 231 -8.13 -5.35 -16.79
N ILE A 232 -6.81 -5.46 -16.76
CA ILE A 232 -5.90 -4.32 -16.84
C ILE A 232 -5.05 -4.39 -18.10
N GLU A 233 -4.65 -3.23 -18.59
CA GLU A 233 -3.90 -3.06 -19.85
C GLU A 233 -2.46 -2.66 -19.52
N GLU A 234 -1.49 -3.47 -19.93
CA GLU A 234 -0.06 -3.27 -19.60
C GLU A 234 0.47 -1.92 -20.10
N ASP A 235 0.09 -1.51 -21.31
CA ASP A 235 0.50 -0.26 -21.94
C ASP A 235 -0.02 0.99 -21.24
N ARG A 236 -1.08 0.84 -20.42
CA ARG A 236 -1.69 1.93 -19.65
C ARG A 236 -1.13 2.08 -18.24
N ILE A 237 -0.31 1.15 -17.78
CA ILE A 237 0.28 1.18 -16.45
C ILE A 237 1.46 2.16 -16.43
N PRO A 238 1.37 3.25 -15.65
CA PRO A 238 2.44 4.23 -15.61
C PRO A 238 3.66 3.66 -14.89
N LEU A 239 4.81 3.68 -15.55
CA LEU A 239 6.11 3.37 -14.95
C LEU A 239 7.06 4.55 -15.13
N SER A 240 7.88 4.82 -14.11
CA SER A 240 8.99 5.76 -14.27
C SER A 240 10.10 5.12 -15.12
N ARG A 241 10.90 5.95 -15.80
CA ARG A 241 12.03 5.44 -16.60
C ARG A 241 13.00 4.58 -15.78
N PRO A 242 13.40 4.98 -14.55
CA PRO A 242 14.27 4.14 -13.72
C PRO A 242 13.66 2.79 -13.38
N VAL A 243 12.36 2.73 -13.02
CA VAL A 243 11.69 1.47 -12.70
C VAL A 243 11.62 0.57 -13.91
N ARG A 244 11.26 1.08 -15.09
CA ARG A 244 11.24 0.30 -16.33
C ARG A 244 12.61 -0.32 -16.63
N ALA A 245 13.65 0.50 -16.62
CA ALA A 245 15.01 0.03 -16.89
C ALA A 245 15.50 -1.01 -15.86
N ALA A 246 15.22 -0.79 -14.57
CA ALA A 246 15.57 -1.73 -13.51
C ALA A 246 14.79 -3.05 -13.65
N SER A 247 13.50 -3.00 -13.98
CA SER A 247 12.68 -4.18 -14.20
C SER A 247 13.18 -5.02 -15.38
N GLU A 248 13.52 -4.39 -16.49
CA GLU A 248 14.09 -5.06 -17.68
C GLU A 248 15.46 -5.69 -17.36
N LEU A 249 16.31 -4.98 -16.61
CA LEU A 249 17.67 -5.45 -16.27
C LEU A 249 17.67 -6.59 -15.25
N LEU A 250 16.81 -6.50 -14.23
CA LEU A 250 16.78 -7.41 -13.08
C LEU A 250 15.73 -8.53 -13.21
N GLY A 251 14.86 -8.46 -14.22
CA GLY A 251 13.75 -9.41 -14.38
C GLY A 251 12.66 -9.29 -13.31
N ILE A 252 12.57 -8.13 -12.62
CA ILE A 252 11.59 -7.89 -11.57
C ILE A 252 10.31 -7.31 -12.19
N ASP A 253 9.17 -7.97 -11.95
CA ASP A 253 7.88 -7.50 -12.46
C ASP A 253 7.38 -6.31 -11.62
N PRO A 254 7.23 -5.09 -12.22
CA PRO A 254 6.79 -3.90 -11.49
C PRO A 254 5.40 -4.01 -10.91
N LEU A 255 4.57 -4.95 -11.38
CA LEU A 255 3.23 -5.20 -10.82
C LEU A 255 3.24 -5.68 -9.38
N TYR A 256 4.35 -6.26 -8.92
CA TYR A 256 4.54 -6.77 -7.56
C TYR A 256 5.41 -5.86 -6.67
N MET A 257 5.90 -4.75 -7.22
CA MET A 257 6.71 -3.79 -6.47
C MET A 257 5.82 -2.91 -5.58
N ALA A 258 6.19 -2.76 -4.32
CA ALA A 258 5.49 -1.91 -3.37
C ALA A 258 5.65 -0.41 -3.71
N CYS A 259 4.60 0.34 -3.44
CA CYS A 259 4.52 1.80 -3.46
C CYS A 259 4.03 2.27 -2.09
N GLU A 260 4.48 3.45 -1.65
CA GLU A 260 4.12 4.00 -0.34
C GLU A 260 3.37 5.35 -0.45
N GLY A 261 2.95 5.69 -1.66
CA GLY A 261 2.19 6.90 -1.97
C GLY A 261 1.32 6.75 -3.20
N LYS A 262 0.87 5.53 -3.49
CA LYS A 262 -0.04 5.23 -4.60
C LYS A 262 -1.21 4.37 -4.12
N ALA A 263 -2.34 4.53 -4.81
CA ALA A 263 -3.54 3.74 -4.57
C ALA A 263 -4.21 3.33 -5.88
N VAL A 264 -4.99 2.27 -5.79
CA VAL A 264 -5.99 1.90 -6.78
C VAL A 264 -7.34 2.45 -6.35
N VAL A 265 -8.09 2.99 -7.30
CA VAL A 265 -9.46 3.49 -7.11
C VAL A 265 -10.38 2.80 -8.10
N ILE A 266 -11.43 2.17 -7.62
CA ILE A 266 -12.51 1.68 -8.47
C ILE A 266 -13.58 2.77 -8.56
N ALA A 267 -13.74 3.30 -9.77
CA ALA A 267 -14.62 4.40 -10.09
C ALA A 267 -15.82 3.93 -10.89
N PRO A 268 -17.04 4.39 -10.57
CA PRO A 268 -18.19 4.18 -11.46
C PRO A 268 -17.85 4.64 -12.89
N ALA A 269 -18.24 3.87 -13.91
CA ALA A 269 -17.93 4.16 -15.31
C ALA A 269 -18.23 5.62 -15.69
N ALA A 270 -19.39 6.13 -15.29
CA ALA A 270 -19.83 7.50 -15.60
C ALA A 270 -18.98 8.58 -14.89
N LYS A 271 -18.25 8.26 -13.82
CA LYS A 271 -17.46 9.21 -13.02
C LYS A 271 -15.95 9.09 -13.22
N ALA A 272 -15.50 8.06 -13.93
CA ALA A 272 -14.07 7.75 -14.05
C ALA A 272 -13.27 8.93 -14.64
N GLY A 273 -13.81 9.62 -15.65
CA GLY A 273 -13.17 10.79 -16.25
C GLY A 273 -13.04 11.97 -15.28
N GLU A 274 -14.07 12.21 -14.45
CA GLU A 274 -14.06 13.24 -13.42
C GLU A 274 -13.03 12.89 -12.33
N PHE A 275 -13.03 11.65 -11.84
CA PHE A 275 -12.09 11.18 -10.83
C PHE A 275 -10.65 11.31 -11.33
N LEU A 276 -10.38 10.87 -12.57
CA LEU A 276 -9.04 10.98 -13.15
C LEU A 276 -8.57 12.43 -13.24
N ARG A 277 -9.42 13.35 -13.71
CA ARG A 277 -9.08 14.79 -13.75
C ARG A 277 -8.78 15.33 -12.37
N ARG A 278 -9.58 14.98 -11.36
CA ARG A 278 -9.39 15.43 -9.99
C ARG A 278 -8.08 14.88 -9.39
N VAL A 279 -7.80 13.62 -9.57
CA VAL A 279 -6.53 13.02 -9.13
C VAL A 279 -5.34 13.68 -9.81
N ARG A 280 -5.39 13.90 -11.14
CA ARG A 280 -4.31 14.55 -11.91
C ARG A 280 -4.09 16.02 -11.56
N ALA A 281 -5.07 16.70 -11.01
CA ALA A 281 -4.93 18.08 -10.54
C ALA A 281 -3.97 18.19 -9.34
N HIS A 282 -3.78 17.12 -8.58
CA HIS A 282 -2.82 17.09 -7.47
C HIS A 282 -1.42 16.67 -7.94
N PRO A 283 -0.32 17.30 -7.45
CA PRO A 283 1.04 16.96 -7.87
C PRO A 283 1.38 15.47 -7.79
N LEU A 284 0.95 14.77 -6.72
CA LEU A 284 1.18 13.33 -6.52
C LEU A 284 0.39 12.45 -7.49
N GLY A 285 -0.70 12.96 -8.06
CA GLY A 285 -1.58 12.24 -8.97
C GLY A 285 -1.39 12.56 -10.46
N ARG A 286 -0.43 13.41 -10.83
CA ARG A 286 -0.24 13.88 -12.23
C ARG A 286 -0.11 12.76 -13.25
N LYS A 287 0.47 11.63 -12.85
CA LYS A 287 0.66 10.44 -13.69
C LYS A 287 -0.44 9.38 -13.52
N ALA A 288 -1.54 9.73 -12.86
CA ALA A 288 -2.66 8.80 -12.71
C ALA A 288 -3.22 8.38 -14.08
N ALA A 289 -3.66 7.13 -14.18
CA ALA A 289 -4.23 6.58 -15.41
C ALA A 289 -5.41 5.65 -15.11
N VAL A 290 -6.34 5.57 -16.05
CA VAL A 290 -7.28 4.45 -16.12
C VAL A 290 -6.51 3.28 -16.73
N ILE A 291 -6.22 2.28 -15.92
CA ILE A 291 -5.38 1.13 -16.32
C ILE A 291 -6.21 -0.09 -16.74
N GLY A 292 -7.52 -0.07 -16.50
CA GLY A 292 -8.37 -1.21 -16.81
C GLY A 292 -9.82 -1.01 -16.41
N GLU A 293 -10.56 -2.11 -16.43
CA GLU A 293 -11.98 -2.12 -16.09
C GLU A 293 -12.46 -3.49 -15.58
N VAL A 294 -13.59 -3.45 -14.86
CA VAL A 294 -14.38 -4.63 -14.55
C VAL A 294 -15.20 -5.01 -15.78
N GLN A 295 -15.12 -6.24 -16.23
CA GLN A 295 -15.75 -6.65 -17.49
C GLN A 295 -16.20 -8.12 -17.46
N ASP A 296 -16.88 -8.62 -18.52
CA ASP A 296 -17.37 -10.01 -18.60
C ASP A 296 -17.09 -10.68 -19.93
N LYS A 297 -16.32 -10.01 -20.81
CA LYS A 297 -16.04 -10.52 -22.15
C LYS A 297 -14.91 -11.54 -22.19
N VAL A 298 -14.01 -11.48 -21.20
CA VAL A 298 -12.80 -12.30 -21.13
C VAL A 298 -12.52 -12.68 -19.68
N GLY A 299 -12.20 -13.95 -19.42
CA GLY A 299 -11.92 -14.46 -18.09
C GLY A 299 -13.16 -14.95 -17.34
N ARG A 300 -12.95 -15.42 -16.12
CA ARG A 300 -13.97 -15.94 -15.21
C ARG A 300 -14.15 -15.03 -13.99
N PRO A 301 -15.29 -15.08 -13.31
CA PRO A 301 -15.44 -14.41 -12.01
C PRO A 301 -14.28 -14.72 -11.07
N GLY A 302 -13.80 -13.71 -10.39
CA GLY A 302 -12.67 -13.84 -9.46
C GLY A 302 -11.27 -13.71 -10.09
N GLU A 303 -11.15 -13.63 -11.42
CA GLU A 303 -9.87 -13.52 -12.08
C GLU A 303 -9.44 -12.06 -12.32
N LEU A 304 -8.13 -11.82 -12.14
CA LEU A 304 -7.45 -10.63 -12.63
C LEU A 304 -6.64 -10.98 -13.88
N LEU A 305 -6.92 -10.31 -14.97
CA LEU A 305 -6.25 -10.51 -16.25
C LEU A 305 -5.44 -9.27 -16.64
N LEU A 306 -4.26 -9.48 -17.16
CA LEU A 306 -3.42 -8.46 -17.80
C LEU A 306 -3.44 -8.70 -19.31
N ARG A 307 -3.84 -7.69 -20.08
CA ARG A 307 -3.58 -7.69 -21.53
C ARG A 307 -2.18 -7.15 -21.75
N THR A 308 -1.32 -7.97 -22.31
CA THR A 308 0.07 -7.60 -22.59
C THR A 308 0.16 -6.67 -23.80
N THR A 309 1.26 -5.94 -23.90
CA THR A 309 1.55 -5.08 -25.08
C THR A 309 1.60 -5.86 -26.39
N ALA A 310 1.91 -7.16 -26.34
CA ALA A 310 1.86 -8.07 -27.48
C ALA A 310 0.44 -8.57 -27.81
N GLY A 311 -0.59 -8.15 -27.06
CA GLY A 311 -2.00 -8.53 -27.27
C GLY A 311 -2.42 -9.84 -26.59
N GLY A 312 -1.51 -10.56 -25.93
CA GLY A 312 -1.82 -11.76 -25.15
C GLY A 312 -2.53 -11.45 -23.84
N LEU A 313 -3.15 -12.47 -23.25
CA LEU A 313 -3.76 -12.39 -21.93
C LEU A 313 -2.94 -13.22 -20.93
N ARG A 314 -2.60 -12.60 -19.81
CA ARG A 314 -1.92 -13.24 -18.69
C ARG A 314 -2.83 -13.21 -17.47
N LEU A 315 -3.09 -14.35 -16.86
CA LEU A 315 -3.70 -14.44 -15.54
C LEU A 315 -2.69 -13.95 -14.50
N LEU A 316 -3.08 -13.00 -13.68
CA LEU A 316 -2.26 -12.55 -12.56
C LEU A 316 -2.69 -13.27 -11.28
N GLU A 317 -1.71 -13.67 -10.50
CA GLU A 317 -1.87 -14.33 -9.21
C GLU A 317 -1.27 -13.46 -8.10
N PRO A 318 -1.68 -13.62 -6.83
CA PRO A 318 -1.04 -12.93 -5.71
C PRO A 318 0.42 -13.35 -5.59
N LEU A 319 1.25 -12.49 -5.04
CA LEU A 319 2.63 -12.81 -4.75
C LEU A 319 2.71 -14.08 -3.87
N THR A 320 3.53 -15.05 -4.27
CA THR A 320 3.72 -16.32 -3.55
C THR A 320 5.02 -16.38 -2.76
N SER A 321 6.00 -15.53 -3.12
CA SER A 321 7.30 -15.44 -2.45
C SER A 321 7.71 -13.99 -2.29
N GLU A 322 8.55 -13.69 -1.31
CA GLU A 322 9.02 -12.34 -1.07
C GLU A 322 9.99 -11.90 -2.16
N LEU A 323 9.62 -10.84 -2.91
CA LEU A 323 10.53 -10.24 -3.90
C LEU A 323 11.60 -9.37 -3.22
N LEU A 324 11.21 -8.65 -2.17
CA LEU A 324 12.05 -7.66 -1.50
C LEU A 324 11.72 -7.62 -0.01
N PRO A 325 12.51 -8.31 0.84
CA PRO A 325 12.30 -8.30 2.28
C PRO A 325 12.48 -6.89 2.88
N ARG A 326 11.72 -6.59 3.94
CA ARG A 326 11.85 -5.37 4.73
C ARG A 326 11.80 -4.10 3.87
N ILE A 327 10.78 -4.00 3.03
CA ILE A 327 10.59 -2.85 2.15
C ILE A 327 9.84 -1.69 2.85
N CYS A 328 9.07 -2.00 3.89
CA CYS A 328 8.29 -1.03 4.67
C CYS A 328 8.27 -1.37 6.17
#